data_457188902aaf1b501e2d48b205c94b19
#
_entry.id   457188902aaf1b501e2d48b205c94b19
#
_cell.length_a   1.000
_cell.length_b   1.000
_cell.length_c   1.000
_cell.angle_alpha   90.00
_cell.angle_beta   90.00
_cell.angle_gamma   90.00
#
_symmetry.space_group_name_H-M   'P 1'
#
loop_
_entity.id
_entity.type
_entity.pdbx_description
1 polymer ?
#
loop_
_entity_poly.entity_id
_entity_poly.type
_entity_poly.pdbx_seq_one_letter_code
_entity_poly.pdbx_strand_id
1 'polypeptide(L)'
;FLYLARTLAISGYPVMRFDYRGMGDSTGKLHNFEAVNADIAAAIDTFMAACPKLEHVVLWGLCDAASASLLYFHAHKDERLSGFVLLNPWVRSVATLARTQIKHYYVRRLLQAEFWRKILSGKLGVGRAFGGLLGNLNRVRQTARPVDNELSFQEKMRCALAETELPALLILSGDDYTAKEFIETMRMDSVWQDVIAQKRVTVHEISGADHTFSSGEMRGEVQNITRQWLEAKVGP
;
A
#
# COMPACT_ATOMS: atom_id res chain seq x y z
N PHE A 1 1.89 -16.52 -2.85
CA PHE A 1 3.12 -16.28 -2.06
C PHE A 1 3.98 -17.53 -1.89
N LEU A 2 3.41 -18.75 -1.81
CA LEU A 2 4.19 -19.98 -1.71
C LEU A 2 5.17 -20.15 -2.88
N TYR A 3 4.74 -19.89 -4.10
CA TYR A 3 5.59 -20.00 -5.29
C TYR A 3 6.76 -19.01 -5.25
N LEU A 4 6.50 -17.76 -4.87
CA LEU A 4 7.55 -16.75 -4.67
C LEU A 4 8.58 -17.24 -3.63
N ALA A 5 8.10 -17.68 -2.46
CA ALA A 5 9.00 -18.18 -1.41
C ALA A 5 9.89 -19.32 -1.90
N ARG A 6 9.35 -20.26 -2.67
CA ARG A 6 10.12 -21.36 -3.27
C ARG A 6 11.14 -20.87 -4.30
N THR A 7 10.74 -19.94 -5.16
CA THR A 7 11.65 -19.37 -6.18
C THR A 7 12.82 -18.65 -5.51
N LEU A 8 12.57 -17.84 -4.50
CA LEU A 8 13.62 -17.13 -3.76
C LEU A 8 14.53 -18.12 -3.00
N ALA A 9 13.96 -19.13 -2.36
CA ALA A 9 14.74 -20.16 -1.66
C ALA A 9 15.67 -20.94 -2.60
N ILE A 10 15.20 -21.30 -3.80
CA ILE A 10 16.03 -21.93 -4.84
C ILE A 10 17.15 -20.99 -5.30
N SER A 11 16.91 -19.68 -5.27
CA SER A 11 17.92 -18.67 -5.61
C SER A 11 18.88 -18.33 -4.45
N GLY A 12 18.81 -19.07 -3.33
CA GLY A 12 19.73 -18.92 -2.19
C GLY A 12 19.27 -17.97 -1.10
N TYR A 13 18.11 -17.35 -1.23
CA TYR A 13 17.57 -16.46 -0.19
C TYR A 13 16.75 -17.25 0.83
N PRO A 14 17.08 -17.22 2.13
CA PRO A 14 16.18 -17.71 3.16
C PRO A 14 14.83 -16.96 3.11
N VAL A 15 13.73 -17.66 3.27
CA VAL A 15 12.40 -17.05 3.22
C VAL A 15 11.54 -17.58 4.38
N MET A 16 11.01 -16.66 5.16
CA MET A 16 9.99 -16.93 6.16
C MET A 16 8.65 -16.34 5.74
N ARG A 17 7.59 -17.11 5.88
CA ARG A 17 6.20 -16.66 5.75
C ARG A 17 5.51 -16.84 7.10
N PHE A 18 4.73 -15.86 7.49
CA PHE A 18 3.99 -15.90 8.75
C PHE A 18 2.60 -15.26 8.59
N ASP A 19 1.70 -15.62 9.46
CA ASP A 19 0.39 -15.01 9.59
C ASP A 19 0.35 -14.17 10.87
N TYR A 20 -0.27 -12.98 10.81
CA TYR A 20 -0.51 -12.17 12.01
C TYR A 20 -1.44 -12.90 12.97
N ARG A 21 -1.37 -12.55 14.27
CA ARG A 21 -2.28 -13.10 15.29
C ARG A 21 -3.73 -13.01 14.86
N GLY A 22 -4.46 -14.13 14.95
CA GLY A 22 -5.86 -14.26 14.57
C GLY A 22 -6.11 -14.31 13.06
N MET A 23 -5.06 -14.44 12.23
CA MET A 23 -5.16 -14.64 10.78
C MET A 23 -4.56 -15.98 10.39
N GLY A 24 -5.05 -16.56 9.28
CA GLY A 24 -4.56 -17.84 8.77
C GLY A 24 -4.57 -18.94 9.84
N ASP A 25 -3.40 -19.55 10.05
CA ASP A 25 -3.20 -20.62 11.06
C ASP A 25 -2.74 -20.04 12.43
N SER A 26 -2.51 -18.73 12.55
CA SER A 26 -2.06 -18.12 13.80
C SER A 26 -3.20 -17.93 14.77
N THR A 27 -2.98 -18.31 16.03
CA THR A 27 -3.93 -18.11 17.14
C THR A 27 -3.89 -16.68 17.66
N GLY A 28 -4.84 -16.34 18.55
CA GLY A 28 -4.88 -15.03 19.21
C GLY A 28 -5.97 -14.12 18.68
N LYS A 29 -5.94 -12.87 19.11
CA LYS A 29 -6.94 -11.88 18.73
C LYS A 29 -6.53 -11.20 17.41
N LEU A 30 -7.46 -11.12 16.48
CA LEU A 30 -7.29 -10.35 15.25
C LEU A 30 -7.02 -8.87 15.54
N HIS A 31 -6.02 -8.32 14.90
CA HIS A 31 -5.68 -6.91 14.93
C HIS A 31 -5.76 -6.30 13.53
N ASN A 32 -6.02 -4.99 13.48
CA ASN A 32 -5.88 -4.22 12.24
C ASN A 32 -4.38 -4.13 11.87
N PHE A 33 -4.07 -3.98 10.59
CA PHE A 33 -2.70 -3.87 10.06
C PHE A 33 -1.88 -2.73 10.69
N GLU A 34 -2.53 -1.71 11.22
CA GLU A 34 -1.88 -0.61 11.97
C GLU A 34 -1.38 -1.04 13.37
N ALA A 35 -1.79 -2.21 13.86
CA ALA A 35 -1.50 -2.70 15.20
C ALA A 35 -0.77 -4.06 15.23
N VAL A 36 -0.07 -4.42 14.13
CA VAL A 36 0.66 -5.70 13.98
C VAL A 36 2.17 -5.58 14.14
N ASN A 37 2.67 -4.45 14.64
CA ASN A 37 4.11 -4.24 14.82
C ASN A 37 4.77 -5.33 15.68
N ALA A 38 4.10 -5.77 16.74
CA ALA A 38 4.60 -6.85 17.60
C ALA A 38 4.67 -8.21 16.88
N ASP A 39 3.76 -8.45 15.93
CA ASP A 39 3.78 -9.69 15.11
C ASP A 39 4.95 -9.67 14.12
N ILE A 40 5.22 -8.52 13.51
CA ILE A 40 6.35 -8.35 12.60
C ILE A 40 7.67 -8.49 13.36
N ALA A 41 7.81 -7.85 14.53
CA ALA A 41 8.99 -7.99 15.39
C ALA A 41 9.25 -9.45 15.76
N ALA A 42 8.23 -10.16 16.26
CA ALA A 42 8.33 -11.57 16.63
C ALA A 42 8.70 -12.47 15.44
N ALA A 43 8.19 -12.17 14.25
CA ALA A 43 8.55 -12.89 13.03
C ALA A 43 10.02 -12.67 12.67
N ILE A 44 10.53 -11.43 12.73
CA ILE A 44 11.94 -11.12 12.48
C ILE A 44 12.83 -11.85 13.50
N ASP A 45 12.50 -11.76 14.80
CA ASP A 45 13.26 -12.42 15.87
C ASP A 45 13.33 -13.94 15.64
N THR A 46 12.19 -14.56 15.31
CA THR A 46 12.09 -16.00 15.05
C THR A 46 12.89 -16.40 13.79
N PHE A 47 12.82 -15.58 12.74
CA PHE A 47 13.52 -15.85 11.50
C PHE A 47 15.03 -15.80 11.67
N MET A 48 15.53 -14.78 12.33
CA MET A 48 16.97 -14.62 12.60
C MET A 48 17.48 -15.71 13.57
N ALA A 49 16.68 -16.09 14.57
CA ALA A 49 17.04 -17.20 15.46
C ALA A 49 17.12 -18.55 14.72
N ALA A 50 16.20 -18.77 13.75
CA ALA A 50 16.21 -19.99 12.93
C ALA A 50 17.34 -20.00 11.88
N CYS A 51 17.83 -18.83 11.48
CA CYS A 51 18.86 -18.67 10.46
C CYS A 51 20.05 -17.86 11.04
N PRO A 52 20.95 -18.43 11.85
CA PRO A 52 21.99 -17.68 12.57
C PRO A 52 23.01 -16.94 11.70
N LYS A 53 23.07 -17.24 10.41
CA LYS A 53 23.92 -16.54 9.44
C LYS A 53 23.22 -15.34 8.78
N LEU A 54 21.94 -15.13 9.08
CA LEU A 54 21.17 -14.04 8.53
C LEU A 54 21.52 -12.75 9.28
N GLU A 55 22.06 -11.77 8.59
CA GLU A 55 22.43 -10.47 9.17
C GLU A 55 21.32 -9.46 9.01
N HIS A 56 20.59 -9.51 7.90
CA HIS A 56 19.55 -8.56 7.55
C HIS A 56 18.31 -9.24 6.94
N VAL A 57 17.18 -8.57 6.99
CA VAL A 57 15.92 -9.02 6.41
C VAL A 57 15.30 -7.96 5.51
N VAL A 58 14.60 -8.40 4.47
CA VAL A 58 13.75 -7.58 3.63
C VAL A 58 12.30 -7.88 3.97
N LEU A 59 11.51 -6.85 4.25
CA LEU A 59 10.06 -7.01 4.42
C LEU A 59 9.38 -7.01 3.06
N TRP A 60 8.63 -8.07 2.79
CA TRP A 60 7.83 -8.23 1.59
C TRP A 60 6.35 -8.27 1.95
N GLY A 61 5.54 -7.38 1.38
CA GLY A 61 4.12 -7.33 1.69
C GLY A 61 3.26 -6.93 0.49
N LEU A 62 2.02 -7.42 0.47
CA LEU A 62 0.97 -7.03 -0.46
C LEU A 62 -0.13 -6.31 0.32
N CYS A 63 -0.67 -5.21 -0.25
CA CYS A 63 -1.82 -4.49 0.27
C CYS A 63 -1.55 -3.90 1.68
N ASP A 64 -2.33 -4.31 2.68
CA ASP A 64 -2.19 -3.92 4.08
C ASP A 64 -0.86 -4.38 4.70
N ALA A 65 -0.33 -5.53 4.29
CA ALA A 65 0.99 -5.98 4.73
C ALA A 65 2.13 -5.10 4.19
N ALA A 66 2.00 -4.53 2.99
CA ALA A 66 2.95 -3.54 2.47
C ALA A 66 2.92 -2.27 3.34
N SER A 67 1.74 -1.80 3.70
CA SER A 67 1.57 -0.65 4.58
C SER A 67 2.06 -0.91 6.00
N ALA A 68 1.74 -2.09 6.56
CA ALA A 68 2.21 -2.53 7.88
C ALA A 68 3.74 -2.58 7.96
N SER A 69 4.43 -2.99 6.88
CA SER A 69 5.89 -3.00 6.82
C SER A 69 6.49 -1.61 7.00
N LEU A 70 5.89 -0.59 6.36
CA LEU A 70 6.31 0.80 6.53
C LEU A 70 5.95 1.37 7.90
N LEU A 71 4.78 1.03 8.44
CA LEU A 71 4.37 1.44 9.79
C LEU A 71 5.28 0.84 10.86
N TYR A 72 5.66 -0.42 10.70
CA TYR A 72 6.63 -1.08 11.57
C TYR A 72 7.97 -0.33 11.56
N PHE A 73 8.52 -0.06 10.39
CA PHE A 73 9.77 0.68 10.26
C PHE A 73 9.66 2.10 10.83
N HIS A 74 8.55 2.80 10.58
CA HIS A 74 8.33 4.13 11.14
C HIS A 74 8.42 4.12 12.68
N ALA A 75 7.81 3.11 13.31
CA ALA A 75 7.74 3.01 14.77
C ALA A 75 9.05 2.52 15.42
N HIS A 76 9.79 1.63 14.77
CA HIS A 76 10.90 0.90 15.40
C HIS A 76 12.27 1.26 14.83
N LYS A 77 12.35 1.77 13.58
CA LYS A 77 13.62 2.03 12.88
C LYS A 77 14.58 0.83 12.98
N ASP A 78 14.04 -0.37 12.81
CA ASP A 78 14.74 -1.65 13.06
C ASP A 78 15.95 -1.77 12.12
N GLU A 79 17.15 -1.75 12.68
CA GLU A 79 18.44 -1.79 11.96
C GLU A 79 18.69 -3.14 11.26
N ARG A 80 17.92 -4.17 11.59
CA ARG A 80 18.02 -5.48 10.92
C ARG A 80 17.37 -5.47 9.54
N LEU A 81 16.62 -4.43 9.21
CA LEU A 81 16.02 -4.29 7.88
C LEU A 81 17.04 -3.79 6.86
N SER A 82 17.05 -4.41 5.69
CA SER A 82 17.89 -4.00 4.54
C SER A 82 17.07 -3.55 3.32
N GLY A 83 15.75 -3.58 3.38
CA GLY A 83 14.90 -3.10 2.29
C GLY A 83 13.44 -3.49 2.39
N PHE A 84 12.67 -3.02 1.43
CA PHE A 84 11.23 -3.25 1.34
C PHE A 84 10.82 -3.68 -0.07
N VAL A 85 9.95 -4.68 -0.16
CA VAL A 85 9.22 -5.01 -1.39
C VAL A 85 7.73 -4.85 -1.11
N LEU A 86 7.13 -3.84 -1.73
CA LEU A 86 5.80 -3.33 -1.42
C LEU A 86 4.90 -3.48 -2.64
N LEU A 87 3.89 -4.35 -2.56
CA LEU A 87 2.94 -4.59 -3.62
C LEU A 87 1.61 -3.91 -3.28
N ASN A 88 1.11 -3.06 -4.18
CA ASN A 88 -0.19 -2.39 -4.05
C ASN A 88 -0.44 -1.84 -2.62
N PRO A 89 0.43 -0.98 -2.05
CA PRO A 89 0.27 -0.54 -0.67
C PRO A 89 -1.11 0.06 -0.40
N TRP A 90 -1.69 -0.30 0.74
CA TRP A 90 -3.00 0.19 1.16
C TRP A 90 -2.90 1.61 1.73
N VAL A 91 -3.65 2.55 1.15
CA VAL A 91 -3.69 3.96 1.61
C VAL A 91 -5.11 4.46 1.85
N ARG A 92 -6.11 3.58 1.74
CA ARG A 92 -7.51 3.99 1.85
C ARG A 92 -7.86 4.39 3.27
N SER A 93 -8.35 5.62 3.42
CA SER A 93 -8.98 6.11 4.64
C SER A 93 -10.45 6.48 4.34
N VAL A 94 -11.23 6.73 5.39
CA VAL A 94 -12.61 7.25 5.22
C VAL A 94 -12.62 8.56 4.42
N ALA A 95 -11.59 9.39 4.58
CA ALA A 95 -11.46 10.66 3.85
C ALA A 95 -11.07 10.44 2.37
N THR A 96 -10.18 9.48 2.07
CA THR A 96 -9.80 9.16 0.68
C THR A 96 -10.94 8.46 -0.05
N LEU A 97 -11.67 7.55 0.61
CA LEU A 97 -12.88 6.93 0.06
C LEU A 97 -13.92 7.95 -0.38
N ALA A 98 -14.21 8.95 0.46
CA ALA A 98 -15.17 10.00 0.14
C ALA A 98 -14.72 10.82 -1.07
N ARG A 99 -13.43 11.14 -1.19
CA ARG A 99 -12.87 11.88 -2.34
C ARG A 99 -12.91 11.07 -3.62
N THR A 100 -12.50 9.80 -3.57
CA THR A 100 -12.44 8.91 -4.75
C THR A 100 -13.85 8.59 -5.25
N GLN A 101 -14.80 8.30 -4.37
CA GLN A 101 -16.20 8.08 -4.74
C GLN A 101 -16.84 9.33 -5.36
N ILE A 102 -16.57 10.51 -4.79
CA ILE A 102 -17.03 11.78 -5.35
C ILE A 102 -16.48 11.98 -6.75
N LYS A 103 -15.16 11.82 -6.95
CA LYS A 103 -14.51 12.05 -8.24
C LYS A 103 -15.03 11.09 -9.33
N HIS A 104 -15.04 9.79 -9.06
CA HIS A 104 -15.52 8.78 -10.03
C HIS A 104 -17.03 8.88 -10.29
N TYR A 105 -17.84 9.16 -9.27
CA TYR A 105 -19.26 9.36 -9.43
C TYR A 105 -19.58 10.57 -10.32
N TYR A 106 -18.91 11.71 -10.07
CA TYR A 106 -19.16 12.92 -10.85
C TYR A 106 -18.59 12.85 -12.26
N VAL A 107 -17.38 12.32 -12.45
CA VAL A 107 -16.79 12.13 -13.79
C VAL A 107 -17.68 11.20 -14.64
N ARG A 108 -18.11 10.07 -14.09
CA ARG A 108 -19.00 9.14 -14.80
C ARG A 108 -20.37 9.78 -15.10
N ARG A 109 -20.87 10.61 -14.21
CA ARG A 109 -22.15 11.30 -14.38
C ARG A 109 -22.08 12.47 -15.36
N LEU A 110 -20.96 13.20 -15.40
CA LEU A 110 -20.70 14.25 -16.40
C LEU A 110 -20.50 13.69 -17.80
N LEU A 111 -20.08 12.45 -17.96
CA LEU A 111 -19.94 11.76 -19.25
C LEU A 111 -21.27 11.18 -19.76
N GLN A 112 -22.33 11.14 -18.95
CA GLN A 112 -23.65 10.64 -19.38
C GLN A 112 -24.49 11.73 -20.03
N ALA A 113 -24.81 11.57 -21.31
CA ALA A 113 -25.67 12.51 -22.07
C ALA A 113 -27.03 12.75 -21.40
N GLU A 114 -27.57 11.75 -20.69
CA GLU A 114 -28.81 11.87 -19.91
C GLU A 114 -28.73 12.89 -18.77
N PHE A 115 -27.57 13.07 -18.15
CA PHE A 115 -27.34 14.06 -17.12
C PHE A 115 -27.50 15.48 -17.68
N TRP A 116 -26.88 15.76 -18.82
CA TRP A 116 -26.98 17.06 -19.49
C TRP A 116 -28.40 17.34 -19.99
N ARG A 117 -29.09 16.30 -20.50
CA ARG A 117 -30.49 16.43 -20.91
C ARG A 117 -31.43 16.77 -19.76
N LYS A 118 -31.21 16.22 -18.55
CA LYS A 118 -31.98 16.54 -17.33
C LYS A 118 -31.68 17.93 -16.78
N ILE A 119 -30.46 18.42 -16.91
CA ILE A 119 -30.11 19.81 -16.55
C ILE A 119 -30.80 20.79 -17.50
N LEU A 120 -30.70 20.58 -18.80
CA LEU A 120 -31.31 21.43 -19.84
C LEU A 120 -32.84 21.43 -19.79
N SER A 121 -33.46 20.36 -19.32
CA SER A 121 -34.90 20.26 -19.16
C SER A 121 -35.46 20.91 -17.89
N GLY A 122 -34.67 21.56 -17.05
CA GLY A 122 -35.08 22.28 -15.84
C GLY A 122 -35.65 21.42 -14.72
N LYS A 123 -35.68 20.09 -14.85
CA LYS A 123 -36.31 19.15 -13.91
C LYS A 123 -35.45 18.82 -12.69
N LEU A 124 -34.21 19.26 -12.64
CA LEU A 124 -33.36 19.13 -11.46
C LEU A 124 -33.38 20.46 -10.69
N GLY A 125 -33.94 20.44 -9.50
CA GLY A 125 -33.81 21.55 -8.56
C GLY A 125 -32.36 21.73 -8.16
N VAL A 126 -31.63 22.55 -8.91
CA VAL A 126 -30.17 22.82 -8.79
C VAL A 126 -29.78 23.16 -7.34
N GLY A 127 -30.65 23.85 -6.61
CA GLY A 127 -30.43 24.22 -5.19
C GLY A 127 -30.36 23.02 -4.22
N ARG A 128 -31.12 21.93 -4.45
CA ARG A 128 -31.05 20.75 -3.56
C ARG A 128 -29.85 19.85 -3.85
N ALA A 129 -29.41 19.79 -5.10
CA ALA A 129 -28.23 19.02 -5.48
C ALA A 129 -26.93 19.66 -4.96
N PHE A 130 -26.84 21.01 -5.00
CA PHE A 130 -25.70 21.76 -4.46
C PHE A 130 -25.73 21.82 -2.91
N GLY A 131 -26.89 21.90 -2.28
CA GLY A 131 -27.02 21.88 -0.82
C GLY A 131 -26.54 20.57 -0.19
N GLY A 132 -26.83 19.44 -0.84
CA GLY A 132 -26.31 18.13 -0.41
C GLY A 132 -24.80 18.01 -0.58
N LEU A 133 -24.23 18.62 -1.61
CA LEU A 133 -22.80 18.63 -1.86
C LEU A 133 -22.03 19.42 -0.80
N LEU A 134 -22.49 20.63 -0.49
CA LEU A 134 -21.91 21.49 0.54
C LEU A 134 -22.06 20.90 1.95
N GLY A 135 -23.20 20.23 2.24
CA GLY A 135 -23.42 19.54 3.50
C GLY A 135 -22.49 18.35 3.70
N ASN A 136 -22.25 17.57 2.64
CA ASN A 136 -21.30 16.44 2.67
C ASN A 136 -19.84 16.92 2.73
N LEU A 137 -19.47 17.98 2.02
CA LEU A 137 -18.15 18.61 2.14
C LEU A 137 -17.87 19.17 3.56
N ASN A 138 -18.87 19.75 4.20
CA ASN A 138 -18.73 20.22 5.59
C ASN A 138 -18.66 19.06 6.59
N ARG A 139 -19.41 17.97 6.38
CA ARG A 139 -19.25 16.75 7.22
C ARG A 139 -17.88 16.12 7.05
N VAL A 140 -17.37 16.01 5.82
CA VAL A 140 -16.01 15.51 5.55
C VAL A 140 -14.95 16.43 6.19
N ARG A 141 -15.15 17.75 6.20
CA ARG A 141 -14.26 18.70 6.92
C ARG A 141 -14.35 18.57 8.43
N GLN A 142 -15.52 18.25 8.99
CA GLN A 142 -15.70 18.11 10.44
C GLN A 142 -15.20 16.77 10.98
N THR A 143 -15.29 15.69 10.18
CA THR A 143 -14.69 14.39 10.51
C THR A 143 -13.18 14.32 10.25
N ALA A 144 -12.63 15.28 9.49
CA ALA A 144 -11.21 15.39 9.19
C ALA A 144 -10.44 16.33 10.14
N ARG A 145 -11.00 16.70 11.30
CA ARG A 145 -10.21 17.31 12.37
C ARG A 145 -9.58 16.20 13.20
N PRO A 146 -8.27 15.98 13.14
CA PRO A 146 -7.58 15.15 14.13
C PRO A 146 -7.76 15.83 15.49
N VAL A 147 -8.30 15.10 16.43
CA VAL A 147 -8.37 15.56 17.84
C VAL A 147 -7.03 15.34 18.54
N ASP A 148 -6.06 14.73 17.86
CA ASP A 148 -4.70 14.55 18.37
C ASP A 148 -3.66 14.91 17.31
N ASN A 149 -2.53 15.42 17.78
CA ASN A 149 -1.32 15.78 17.02
C ASN A 149 -0.61 14.53 16.43
N GLU A 150 -1.33 13.42 16.27
CA GLU A 150 -0.79 12.16 15.79
C GLU A 150 -0.90 12.05 14.27
N LEU A 151 0.22 11.67 13.62
CA LEU A 151 0.27 11.46 12.17
C LEU A 151 -0.70 10.35 11.77
N SER A 152 -1.42 10.56 10.68
CA SER A 152 -2.21 9.49 10.04
C SER A 152 -1.30 8.34 9.60
N PHE A 153 -1.86 7.14 9.41
CA PHE A 153 -1.04 6.02 8.96
C PHE A 153 -0.40 6.26 7.59
N GLN A 154 -1.04 7.00 6.70
CA GLN A 154 -0.48 7.40 5.40
C GLN A 154 0.73 8.33 5.57
N GLU A 155 0.67 9.28 6.51
CA GLU A 155 1.79 10.16 6.84
C GLU A 155 2.93 9.37 7.48
N LYS A 156 2.64 8.43 8.39
CA LYS A 156 3.64 7.52 8.98
C LYS A 156 4.34 6.68 7.90
N MET A 157 3.59 6.12 6.93
CA MET A 157 4.16 5.40 5.78
C MET A 157 5.08 6.29 4.93
N ARG A 158 4.63 7.51 4.64
CA ARG A 158 5.41 8.50 3.89
C ARG A 158 6.70 8.86 4.61
N CYS A 159 6.63 9.16 5.91
CA CYS A 159 7.79 9.45 6.74
C CYS A 159 8.75 8.25 6.77
N ALA A 160 8.25 7.03 6.90
CA ALA A 160 9.07 5.82 6.86
C ALA A 160 9.93 5.74 5.60
N LEU A 161 9.33 5.97 4.43
CA LEU A 161 10.08 5.96 3.16
C LEU A 161 10.90 7.23 2.94
N ALA A 162 10.51 8.39 3.45
CA ALA A 162 11.27 9.63 3.27
C ALA A 162 12.54 9.65 4.14
N GLU A 163 12.48 9.08 5.33
CA GLU A 163 13.54 9.13 6.34
C GLU A 163 14.55 7.96 6.25
N THR A 164 14.25 6.93 5.46
CA THR A 164 15.14 5.77 5.32
C THR A 164 16.07 5.91 4.12
N GLU A 165 17.28 5.37 4.24
CA GLU A 165 18.18 5.14 3.11
C GLU A 165 18.03 3.72 2.52
N LEU A 166 17.20 2.88 3.11
CA LEU A 166 17.00 1.51 2.65
C LEU A 166 16.36 1.48 1.24
N PRO A 167 16.79 0.56 0.38
CA PRO A 167 16.19 0.39 -0.93
C PRO A 167 14.76 -0.11 -0.83
N ALA A 168 13.89 0.37 -1.71
CA ALA A 168 12.51 -0.06 -1.79
C ALA A 168 12.11 -0.42 -3.22
N LEU A 169 11.38 -1.52 -3.37
CA LEU A 169 10.74 -1.95 -4.60
C LEU A 169 9.23 -1.79 -4.46
N LEU A 170 8.64 -1.03 -5.35
CA LEU A 170 7.18 -0.91 -5.50
C LEU A 170 6.74 -1.70 -6.73
N ILE A 171 5.81 -2.63 -6.56
CA ILE A 171 5.17 -3.36 -7.66
C ILE A 171 3.67 -3.02 -7.64
N LEU A 172 3.19 -2.41 -8.72
CA LEU A 172 1.83 -1.90 -8.81
C LEU A 172 1.05 -2.62 -9.90
N SER A 173 -0.18 -3.02 -9.58
CA SER A 173 -1.10 -3.67 -10.51
C SER A 173 -1.77 -2.65 -11.41
N GLY A 174 -1.73 -2.86 -12.72
CA GLY A 174 -2.36 -1.97 -13.71
C GLY A 174 -3.89 -2.00 -13.67
N ASP A 175 -4.49 -3.09 -13.22
CA ASP A 175 -5.96 -3.24 -13.12
C ASP A 175 -6.44 -3.55 -11.69
N ASP A 176 -5.99 -2.74 -10.74
CA ASP A 176 -6.41 -2.80 -9.34
C ASP A 176 -6.76 -1.42 -8.78
N TYR A 177 -7.84 -1.33 -8.02
CA TYR A 177 -8.27 -0.09 -7.40
C TYR A 177 -7.33 0.37 -6.28
N THR A 178 -6.78 -0.54 -5.49
CA THR A 178 -5.84 -0.22 -4.40
C THR A 178 -4.57 0.39 -4.96
N ALA A 179 -4.01 -0.21 -6.02
CA ALA A 179 -2.87 0.34 -6.73
C ALA A 179 -3.16 1.73 -7.30
N LYS A 180 -4.32 1.91 -7.95
CA LYS A 180 -4.75 3.21 -8.51
C LYS A 180 -4.89 4.28 -7.42
N GLU A 181 -5.44 3.95 -6.26
CA GLU A 181 -5.53 4.86 -5.11
C GLU A 181 -4.15 5.25 -4.57
N PHE A 182 -3.23 4.29 -4.48
CA PHE A 182 -1.85 4.56 -4.07
C PHE A 182 -1.13 5.47 -5.08
N ILE A 183 -1.24 5.18 -6.37
CA ILE A 183 -0.67 6.01 -7.45
C ILE A 183 -1.24 7.45 -7.38
N GLU A 184 -2.54 7.60 -7.15
CA GLU A 184 -3.16 8.92 -7.03
C GLU A 184 -2.64 9.66 -5.79
N THR A 185 -2.48 8.96 -4.66
CA THR A 185 -1.91 9.51 -3.43
C THR A 185 -0.48 10.01 -3.66
N MET A 186 0.37 9.22 -4.31
CA MET A 186 1.73 9.62 -4.68
C MET A 186 1.76 10.85 -5.58
N ARG A 187 0.86 10.94 -6.56
CA ARG A 187 0.78 12.08 -7.50
C ARG A 187 0.30 13.37 -6.86
N MET A 188 -0.47 13.28 -5.79
CA MET A 188 -1.07 14.45 -5.13
C MET A 188 -0.21 15.04 -4.00
N ASP A 189 0.82 14.36 -3.58
CA ASP A 189 1.67 14.75 -2.45
C ASP A 189 3.13 14.88 -2.93
N SER A 190 3.68 16.10 -2.82
CA SER A 190 5.05 16.40 -3.29
C SER A 190 6.12 15.60 -2.56
N VAL A 191 5.92 15.29 -1.28
CA VAL A 191 6.88 14.47 -0.52
C VAL A 191 6.91 13.03 -1.04
N TRP A 192 5.74 12.46 -1.39
CA TRP A 192 5.70 11.18 -2.08
C TRP A 192 6.41 11.21 -3.44
N GLN A 193 6.21 12.28 -4.22
CA GLN A 193 6.89 12.45 -5.52
C GLN A 193 8.40 12.48 -5.34
N ASP A 194 8.90 13.24 -4.36
CA ASP A 194 10.34 13.33 -4.06
C ASP A 194 10.91 11.96 -3.62
N VAL A 195 10.16 11.20 -2.80
CA VAL A 195 10.56 9.86 -2.34
C VAL A 195 10.66 8.88 -3.51
N ILE A 196 9.64 8.86 -4.38
CA ILE A 196 9.59 7.93 -5.53
C ILE A 196 10.67 8.27 -6.58
N ALA A 197 11.07 9.53 -6.70
CA ALA A 197 12.14 9.96 -7.60
C ALA A 197 13.55 9.57 -7.12
N GLN A 198 13.72 9.11 -5.89
CA GLN A 198 15.01 8.69 -5.36
C GLN A 198 15.52 7.40 -6.02
N LYS A 199 16.83 7.35 -6.34
CA LYS A 199 17.45 6.18 -6.99
C LYS A 199 17.34 4.86 -6.21
N ARG A 200 17.11 4.93 -4.89
CA ARG A 200 16.90 3.76 -4.04
C ARG A 200 15.50 3.18 -4.16
N VAL A 201 14.54 3.92 -4.71
CA VAL A 201 13.18 3.45 -4.94
C VAL A 201 13.04 3.00 -6.39
N THR A 202 12.64 1.76 -6.58
CA THR A 202 12.37 1.18 -7.89
C THR A 202 10.86 0.95 -8.00
N VAL A 203 10.25 1.39 -9.09
CA VAL A 203 8.82 1.23 -9.34
C VAL A 203 8.59 0.41 -10.59
N HIS A 204 7.79 -0.64 -10.48
CA HIS A 204 7.31 -1.44 -11.60
C HIS A 204 5.78 -1.43 -11.61
N GLU A 205 5.18 -1.20 -12.77
CA GLU A 205 3.75 -1.38 -13.01
C GLU A 205 3.55 -2.55 -13.94
N ILE A 206 2.78 -3.57 -13.49
CA ILE A 206 2.45 -4.74 -14.30
C ILE A 206 1.08 -4.49 -14.94
N SER A 207 1.10 -4.23 -16.23
CA SER A 207 -0.11 -3.91 -17.01
C SER A 207 -1.12 -5.06 -16.97
N GLY A 208 -2.40 -4.73 -16.74
CA GLY A 208 -3.50 -5.70 -16.69
C GLY A 208 -3.47 -6.65 -15.49
N ALA A 209 -2.51 -6.50 -14.56
CA ALA A 209 -2.46 -7.31 -13.36
C ALA A 209 -3.61 -6.96 -12.41
N ASP A 210 -4.23 -8.01 -11.84
CA ASP A 210 -5.20 -7.89 -10.76
C ASP A 210 -4.49 -7.66 -9.40
N HIS A 211 -5.30 -7.43 -8.35
CA HIS A 211 -4.81 -7.12 -7.00
C HIS A 211 -3.77 -8.11 -6.46
N THR A 212 -3.95 -9.40 -6.73
CA THR A 212 -3.14 -10.51 -6.17
C THR A 212 -2.16 -11.12 -7.16
N PHE A 213 -2.08 -10.56 -8.37
CA PHE A 213 -1.26 -11.11 -9.45
C PHE A 213 -1.59 -12.59 -9.72
N SER A 214 -2.89 -12.88 -9.89
CA SER A 214 -3.44 -14.24 -9.80
C SER A 214 -3.08 -15.15 -10.97
N SER A 215 -2.76 -14.61 -12.15
CA SER A 215 -2.35 -15.43 -13.29
C SER A 215 -0.94 -16.03 -13.12
N GLY A 216 -0.65 -17.13 -13.82
CA GLY A 216 0.68 -17.75 -13.80
C GLY A 216 1.77 -16.81 -14.32
N GLU A 217 1.45 -16.05 -15.36
CA GLU A 217 2.34 -15.06 -15.99
C GLU A 217 2.68 -13.93 -15.03
N MET A 218 1.66 -13.28 -14.45
CA MET A 218 1.83 -12.17 -13.51
C MET A 218 2.61 -12.60 -12.26
N ARG A 219 2.32 -13.81 -11.72
CA ARG A 219 3.11 -14.36 -10.60
C ARG A 219 4.57 -14.57 -10.97
N GLY A 220 4.84 -15.08 -12.18
CA GLY A 220 6.19 -15.24 -12.70
C GLY A 220 6.92 -13.91 -12.83
N GLU A 221 6.23 -12.89 -13.29
CA GLU A 221 6.77 -11.53 -13.41
C GLU A 221 7.12 -10.93 -12.05
N VAL A 222 6.22 -10.99 -11.06
CA VAL A 222 6.49 -10.57 -9.67
C VAL A 222 7.70 -11.31 -9.08
N GLN A 223 7.81 -12.64 -9.31
CA GLN A 223 8.93 -13.43 -8.84
C GLN A 223 10.25 -12.97 -9.46
N ASN A 224 10.28 -12.75 -10.77
CA ASN A 224 11.47 -12.29 -11.49
C ASN A 224 11.90 -10.89 -11.07
N ILE A 225 10.96 -9.94 -10.98
CA ILE A 225 11.23 -8.56 -10.54
C ILE A 225 11.79 -8.57 -9.11
N THR A 226 11.15 -9.32 -8.20
CA THR A 226 11.59 -9.42 -6.80
C THR A 226 13.01 -10.01 -6.71
N ARG A 227 13.28 -11.12 -7.40
CA ARG A 227 14.59 -11.77 -7.40
C ARG A 227 15.68 -10.85 -7.95
N GLN A 228 15.47 -10.26 -9.13
CA GLN A 228 16.43 -9.35 -9.75
C GLN A 228 16.73 -8.13 -8.87
N TRP A 229 15.72 -7.61 -8.21
CA TRP A 229 15.90 -6.48 -7.30
C TRP A 229 16.70 -6.87 -6.05
N LEU A 230 16.43 -8.05 -5.46
CA LEU A 230 17.21 -8.57 -4.34
C LEU A 230 18.68 -8.76 -4.73
N GLU A 231 18.97 -9.39 -5.87
CA GLU A 231 20.33 -9.57 -6.40
C GLU A 231 21.06 -8.24 -6.59
N ALA A 232 20.37 -7.21 -7.07
CA ALA A 232 20.96 -5.91 -7.38
C ALA A 232 21.15 -4.98 -6.16
N LYS A 233 20.32 -5.10 -5.12
CA LYS A 233 20.22 -4.13 -4.02
C LYS A 233 20.61 -4.68 -2.66
N VAL A 234 20.44 -5.98 -2.43
CA VAL A 234 20.65 -6.61 -1.11
C VAL A 234 21.83 -7.58 -1.16
N GLY A 235 22.07 -8.20 -2.31
CA GLY A 235 23.03 -9.29 -2.46
C GLY A 235 22.49 -10.64 -1.96
N PRO A 236 23.18 -11.74 -2.21
CA PRO A 236 22.83 -13.07 -1.70
C PRO A 236 23.14 -13.22 -0.21
#